data_8c76a47e99e30de136bd7acbf7d1e225
#
_entry.id   8c76a47e99e30de136bd7acbf7d1e225
#
_cell.length_a   1.000
_cell.length_b   1.000
_cell.length_c   1.000
_cell.angle_alpha   90.00
_cell.angle_beta   90.00
_cell.angle_gamma   90.00
#
_symmetry.space_group_name_H-M   'P 1'
#
loop_
_entity.id
_entity.type
_entity.pdbx_description
1 polymer ?
#
loop_
_entity_poly.entity_id
_entity_poly.type
_entity_poly.pdbx_seq_one_letter_code
_entity_poly.pdbx_strand_id
1 'polypeptide(L)'
;MGKRRGILTDDPQPVNVGGAFLARVAVLTLLLMALAPAARAVPTRGDLPILVILAGFPDRPLAHDRAYFQTLVGRLVAYYTEVSSGRLRIVPHLGGPVVTLPEARARYVQRPAVLARDAALAFSAAAVDPDDVRALRESQGLIVFFAGPGRESHVEGGDPNDPWSNFTMLEQPVGAIHDACVIAEEEIPPLSPFGVLAHEFGHLLGLPELYAPGAATHEGIGVWGLMGQGTWLGHGDQPPHLDAWSKKLLGWVDVETIDHTTTGVTLPTVTRAPRVVQIPASSDTPQEYYLLENRLREGADAKLPGDGLLIWHVDERVNGFRTAEQNPAHKLLHLVEADGRGDLDRGHAAGGNRGDATDPWQGPPAWRRRLGAVSGLLGALGLAAAVLRLARAPAVIPVLLRVAAGAALLAVAGVLRHGPVCGPDTPGMAPYGGGPVRAVIRNLSPAGPEMRFDVLVAPGGESLPGKSP
;
A
#
# COMPACT_ATOMS: atom_id res chain seq x y z
N MET A 1 44.50 -88.69 16.26
CA MET A 1 44.75 -88.27 14.89
C MET A 1 43.41 -87.97 14.22
N GLY A 2 43.04 -86.77 14.03
CA GLY A 2 41.74 -86.34 13.47
C GLY A 2 41.83 -84.94 12.93
N LYS A 3 42.01 -84.81 11.59
CA LYS A 3 42.00 -83.53 10.88
C LYS A 3 40.58 -82.96 10.81
N ARG A 4 40.36 -81.76 11.44
CA ARG A 4 39.15 -80.97 11.20
C ARG A 4 39.36 -80.11 9.94
N ARG A 5 38.45 -80.27 8.97
CA ARG A 5 38.31 -79.37 7.79
C ARG A 5 37.55 -78.14 8.23
N GLY A 6 38.09 -76.94 7.98
CA GLY A 6 37.40 -75.68 8.13
C GLY A 6 36.43 -75.44 6.97
N ILE A 7 35.22 -75.04 7.29
CA ILE A 7 34.18 -74.59 6.37
C ILE A 7 34.36 -73.06 6.26
N LEU A 8 34.65 -72.59 5.07
CA LEU A 8 34.59 -71.15 4.69
C LEU A 8 33.11 -70.79 4.49
N THR A 9 32.60 -69.92 5.30
CA THR A 9 31.30 -69.28 5.10
C THR A 9 31.54 -68.00 4.32
N ASP A 10 31.11 -67.95 3.08
CA ASP A 10 31.00 -66.72 2.28
C ASP A 10 29.85 -65.86 2.86
N ASP A 11 30.22 -64.70 3.39
CA ASP A 11 29.28 -63.68 3.86
C ASP A 11 28.89 -62.78 2.68
N PRO A 12 27.60 -62.64 2.29
CA PRO A 12 27.21 -61.80 1.17
C PRO A 12 27.27 -60.32 1.59
N GLN A 13 28.10 -59.56 0.88
CA GLN A 13 28.19 -58.08 1.02
C GLN A 13 26.83 -57.44 0.71
N PRO A 14 26.35 -56.45 1.53
CA PRO A 14 25.09 -55.76 1.25
C PRO A 14 25.19 -54.90 -0.01
N VAL A 15 24.38 -55.22 -0.98
CA VAL A 15 24.22 -54.40 -2.19
C VAL A 15 23.52 -53.11 -1.83
N ASN A 16 24.21 -51.98 -1.90
CA ASN A 16 23.68 -50.65 -1.59
C ASN A 16 22.73 -50.16 -2.70
N VAL A 17 21.48 -50.65 -2.71
CA VAL A 17 20.44 -50.28 -3.69
C VAL A 17 19.67 -49.01 -3.31
N GLY A 18 19.89 -48.50 -2.09
CA GLY A 18 19.11 -47.36 -1.55
C GLY A 18 19.55 -45.98 -2.09
N GLY A 19 20.85 -45.79 -2.36
CA GLY A 19 21.37 -44.50 -2.73
C GLY A 19 20.93 -43.99 -4.11
N ALA A 20 20.91 -44.89 -5.09
CA ALA A 20 20.51 -44.55 -6.46
C ALA A 20 19.00 -44.34 -6.62
N PHE A 21 18.19 -45.00 -5.81
CA PHE A 21 16.72 -44.83 -5.80
C PHE A 21 16.34 -43.52 -5.16
N LEU A 22 16.91 -43.16 -4.00
CA LEU A 22 16.68 -41.87 -3.31
C LEU A 22 17.15 -40.67 -4.16
N ALA A 23 18.29 -40.78 -4.83
CA ALA A 23 18.76 -39.74 -5.75
C ALA A 23 17.83 -39.55 -6.97
N ARG A 24 17.29 -40.65 -7.52
CA ARG A 24 16.32 -40.56 -8.63
C ARG A 24 14.96 -39.99 -8.18
N VAL A 25 14.49 -40.33 -6.99
CA VAL A 25 13.28 -39.75 -6.43
C VAL A 25 13.47 -38.27 -6.14
N ALA A 26 14.60 -37.87 -5.57
CA ALA A 26 14.91 -36.45 -5.32
C ALA A 26 15.02 -35.64 -6.61
N VAL A 27 15.64 -36.17 -7.67
CA VAL A 27 15.73 -35.51 -8.98
C VAL A 27 14.36 -35.43 -9.64
N LEU A 28 13.52 -36.47 -9.53
CA LEU A 28 12.16 -36.44 -10.08
C LEU A 28 11.25 -35.46 -9.32
N THR A 29 11.41 -35.36 -8.01
CA THR A 29 10.68 -34.38 -7.19
C THR A 29 11.13 -32.95 -7.49
N LEU A 30 12.42 -32.71 -7.68
CA LEU A 30 12.95 -31.42 -8.12
C LEU A 30 12.53 -31.06 -9.56
N LEU A 31 12.46 -32.04 -10.47
CA LEU A 31 11.95 -31.84 -11.84
C LEU A 31 10.44 -31.61 -11.84
N LEU A 32 9.66 -32.27 -10.97
CA LEU A 32 8.23 -32.02 -10.81
C LEU A 32 7.94 -30.66 -10.14
N MET A 33 8.79 -30.20 -9.21
CA MET A 33 8.71 -28.84 -8.67
C MET A 33 9.13 -27.76 -9.69
N ALA A 34 10.06 -28.08 -10.61
CA ALA A 34 10.45 -27.19 -11.71
C ALA A 34 9.44 -27.18 -12.87
N LEU A 35 8.50 -28.16 -12.91
CA LEU A 35 7.40 -28.27 -13.88
C LEU A 35 6.05 -27.87 -13.29
N ALA A 36 6.00 -27.45 -12.01
CA ALA A 36 4.84 -26.72 -11.54
C ALA A 36 4.71 -25.47 -12.42
N PRO A 37 3.61 -25.27 -13.16
CA PRO A 37 3.42 -24.03 -13.90
C PRO A 37 3.59 -22.93 -12.89
N ALA A 38 4.57 -22.03 -13.12
CA ALA A 38 4.66 -20.80 -12.36
C ALA A 38 3.25 -20.19 -12.43
N ALA A 39 2.61 -19.98 -11.28
CA ALA A 39 1.31 -19.33 -11.24
C ALA A 39 1.43 -18.11 -12.14
N ARG A 40 0.66 -18.07 -13.24
CA ARG A 40 0.83 -17.04 -14.25
C ARG A 40 0.24 -15.78 -13.64
N ALA A 41 1.10 -14.96 -13.05
CA ALA A 41 0.70 -13.70 -12.47
C ALA A 41 -0.06 -12.88 -13.52
N VAL A 42 -1.18 -12.35 -13.15
CA VAL A 42 -1.98 -11.45 -13.99
C VAL A 42 -1.09 -10.26 -14.39
N PRO A 43 -1.10 -9.80 -15.66
CA PRO A 43 -0.32 -8.64 -16.07
C PRO A 43 -0.69 -7.40 -15.27
N THR A 44 0.30 -6.73 -14.72
CA THR A 44 0.12 -5.46 -14.01
C THR A 44 0.30 -4.25 -14.92
N ARG A 45 0.67 -4.47 -16.20
CA ARG A 45 0.90 -3.42 -17.22
C ARG A 45 0.37 -3.87 -18.58
N GLY A 46 0.03 -2.90 -19.42
CA GLY A 46 -0.54 -3.15 -20.75
C GLY A 46 -2.00 -3.58 -20.65
N ASP A 47 -2.44 -4.36 -21.63
CA ASP A 47 -3.82 -4.80 -21.73
C ASP A 47 -4.08 -6.00 -20.83
N LEU A 48 -5.11 -5.90 -20.03
CA LEU A 48 -5.60 -6.96 -19.16
C LEU A 48 -7.03 -7.31 -19.53
N PRO A 49 -7.25 -8.36 -20.35
CA PRO A 49 -8.58 -8.85 -20.66
C PRO A 49 -9.23 -9.50 -19.44
N ILE A 50 -10.43 -9.06 -19.10
CA ILE A 50 -11.23 -9.52 -17.95
C ILE A 50 -12.60 -9.96 -18.42
N LEU A 51 -13.00 -11.19 -18.08
CA LEU A 51 -14.37 -11.65 -18.25
C LEU A 51 -15.22 -11.18 -17.06
N VAL A 52 -16.39 -10.62 -17.35
CA VAL A 52 -17.37 -10.22 -16.33
C VAL A 52 -18.64 -11.04 -16.50
N ILE A 53 -19.02 -11.78 -15.46
CA ILE A 53 -20.21 -12.63 -15.41
C ILE A 53 -21.22 -12.06 -14.42
N LEU A 54 -22.48 -12.00 -14.84
CA LEU A 54 -23.61 -11.63 -13.98
C LEU A 54 -24.33 -12.91 -13.56
N ALA A 55 -24.40 -13.18 -12.25
CA ALA A 55 -24.88 -14.45 -11.69
C ALA A 55 -25.96 -14.24 -10.63
N GLY A 56 -27.16 -14.77 -10.91
CA GLY A 56 -28.23 -14.94 -9.92
C GLY A 56 -28.17 -16.29 -9.23
N PHE A 57 -28.88 -16.44 -8.11
CA PHE A 57 -29.13 -17.72 -7.44
C PHE A 57 -30.56 -18.20 -7.72
N PRO A 58 -30.83 -19.51 -7.57
CA PRO A 58 -32.22 -20.01 -7.68
C PRO A 58 -33.21 -19.36 -6.70
N ASP A 59 -32.71 -18.98 -5.53
CA ASP A 59 -33.43 -18.34 -4.41
C ASP A 59 -33.32 -16.81 -4.43
N ARG A 60 -32.47 -16.22 -5.30
CA ARG A 60 -32.30 -14.76 -5.44
C ARG A 60 -31.81 -14.38 -6.83
N PRO A 61 -32.65 -13.81 -7.68
CA PRO A 61 -32.21 -13.24 -8.96
C PRO A 61 -31.47 -11.90 -8.70
N LEU A 62 -30.70 -11.43 -9.69
CA LEU A 62 -30.13 -10.09 -9.68
C LEU A 62 -31.24 -9.03 -9.62
N ALA A 63 -31.05 -8.01 -8.80
CA ALA A 63 -31.95 -6.88 -8.65
C ALA A 63 -31.68 -5.79 -9.69
N HIS A 64 -30.44 -5.69 -10.18
CA HIS A 64 -29.98 -4.65 -11.08
C HIS A 64 -29.89 -5.15 -12.52
N ASP A 65 -30.09 -4.23 -13.46
CA ASP A 65 -29.91 -4.49 -14.88
C ASP A 65 -28.45 -4.41 -15.33
N ARG A 66 -28.16 -4.80 -16.56
CA ARG A 66 -26.80 -4.77 -17.12
C ARG A 66 -26.17 -3.37 -17.13
N ALA A 67 -26.96 -2.31 -17.31
CA ALA A 67 -26.46 -0.94 -17.38
C ALA A 67 -25.84 -0.51 -16.05
N TYR A 68 -26.38 -0.97 -14.92
CA TYR A 68 -25.80 -0.77 -13.61
C TYR A 68 -24.39 -1.36 -13.51
N PHE A 69 -24.21 -2.63 -13.92
CA PHE A 69 -22.91 -3.30 -13.90
C PHE A 69 -21.93 -2.69 -14.89
N GLN A 70 -22.41 -2.25 -16.07
CA GLN A 70 -21.57 -1.49 -17.01
C GLN A 70 -21.02 -0.21 -16.38
N THR A 71 -21.82 0.47 -15.56
CA THR A 71 -21.39 1.66 -14.84
C THR A 71 -20.30 1.32 -13.80
N LEU A 72 -20.49 0.27 -12.99
CA LEU A 72 -19.47 -0.17 -12.00
C LEU A 72 -18.15 -0.57 -12.67
N VAL A 73 -18.23 -1.37 -13.73
CA VAL A 73 -17.06 -1.81 -14.49
C VAL A 73 -16.38 -0.63 -15.18
N GLY A 74 -17.15 0.30 -15.74
CA GLY A 74 -16.59 1.54 -16.32
C GLY A 74 -15.84 2.39 -15.29
N ARG A 75 -16.37 2.49 -14.07
CA ARG A 75 -15.68 3.16 -12.94
C ARG A 75 -14.40 2.43 -12.55
N LEU A 76 -14.39 1.09 -12.51
CA LEU A 76 -13.21 0.29 -12.25
C LEU A 76 -12.10 0.56 -13.27
N VAL A 77 -12.46 0.58 -14.58
CA VAL A 77 -11.53 0.92 -15.66
C VAL A 77 -10.95 2.33 -15.47
N ALA A 78 -11.81 3.32 -15.18
CA ALA A 78 -11.38 4.69 -14.95
C ALA A 78 -10.44 4.82 -13.74
N TYR A 79 -10.81 4.20 -12.62
CA TYR A 79 -10.00 4.19 -11.40
C TYR A 79 -8.62 3.59 -11.64
N TYR A 80 -8.54 2.38 -12.21
CA TYR A 80 -7.26 1.74 -12.44
C TYR A 80 -6.43 2.41 -13.54
N THR A 81 -7.07 3.10 -14.50
CA THR A 81 -6.36 3.98 -15.45
C THR A 81 -5.70 5.14 -14.73
N GLU A 82 -6.40 5.81 -13.80
CA GLU A 82 -5.86 6.91 -13.01
C GLU A 82 -4.72 6.43 -12.11
N VAL A 83 -4.97 5.46 -11.22
CA VAL A 83 -4.01 5.04 -10.18
C VAL A 83 -2.77 4.35 -10.75
N SER A 84 -2.86 3.77 -11.96
CA SER A 84 -1.71 3.23 -12.69
C SER A 84 -0.99 4.26 -13.57
N SER A 85 -1.50 5.49 -13.65
CA SER A 85 -1.06 6.51 -14.62
C SER A 85 -1.09 5.99 -16.06
N GLY A 86 -2.14 5.24 -16.41
CA GLY A 86 -2.33 4.64 -17.72
C GLY A 86 -1.43 3.45 -18.05
N ARG A 87 -0.66 2.93 -17.08
CA ARG A 87 0.24 1.78 -17.30
C ARG A 87 -0.51 0.46 -17.39
N LEU A 88 -1.69 0.35 -16.78
CA LEU A 88 -2.61 -0.77 -16.91
C LEU A 88 -3.85 -0.33 -17.68
N ARG A 89 -4.29 -1.14 -18.64
CA ARG A 89 -5.54 -0.97 -19.37
C ARG A 89 -6.41 -2.23 -19.19
N ILE A 90 -7.42 -2.13 -18.34
CA ILE A 90 -8.42 -3.20 -18.19
C ILE A 90 -9.29 -3.22 -19.43
N VAL A 91 -9.46 -4.40 -20.02
CA VAL A 91 -10.31 -4.65 -21.21
C VAL A 91 -11.43 -5.60 -20.79
N PRO A 92 -12.57 -5.08 -20.29
CA PRO A 92 -13.63 -5.92 -19.78
C PRO A 92 -14.52 -6.45 -20.92
N HIS A 93 -14.94 -7.72 -20.81
CA HIS A 93 -16.00 -8.31 -21.60
C HIS A 93 -17.21 -8.55 -20.70
N LEU A 94 -18.26 -7.77 -20.88
CA LEU A 94 -19.54 -7.83 -20.13
C LEU A 94 -20.73 -8.04 -21.12
N GLY A 95 -20.54 -8.80 -22.18
CA GLY A 95 -21.52 -9.01 -23.23
C GLY A 95 -22.47 -10.21 -23.01
N GLY A 96 -21.94 -11.23 -22.34
CA GLY A 96 -22.48 -12.56 -22.28
C GLY A 96 -23.80 -12.74 -21.52
N PRO A 97 -24.33 -13.97 -21.44
CA PRO A 97 -25.60 -14.26 -20.77
C PRO A 97 -25.53 -13.95 -19.26
N VAL A 98 -26.65 -13.52 -18.69
CA VAL A 98 -26.89 -13.59 -17.24
C VAL A 98 -27.15 -15.04 -16.88
N VAL A 99 -26.39 -15.57 -15.93
CA VAL A 99 -26.50 -16.99 -15.55
C VAL A 99 -27.22 -17.15 -14.21
N THR A 100 -27.87 -18.31 -14.03
CA THR A 100 -28.35 -18.74 -12.72
C THR A 100 -27.42 -19.83 -12.21
N LEU A 101 -26.88 -19.64 -11.01
CA LEU A 101 -26.05 -20.65 -10.37
C LEU A 101 -26.84 -21.90 -10.03
N PRO A 102 -26.20 -23.09 -9.99
CA PRO A 102 -26.92 -24.34 -9.77
C PRO A 102 -27.51 -24.49 -8.37
N GLU A 103 -26.95 -23.82 -7.36
CA GLU A 103 -27.31 -23.95 -5.96
C GLU A 103 -27.79 -22.62 -5.38
N ALA A 104 -28.53 -22.69 -4.26
CA ALA A 104 -28.95 -21.53 -3.48
C ALA A 104 -27.73 -20.81 -2.83
N ARG A 105 -27.87 -19.50 -2.54
CA ARG A 105 -26.77 -18.65 -1.95
C ARG A 105 -26.11 -19.28 -0.73
N ALA A 106 -26.85 -19.93 0.17
CA ALA A 106 -26.30 -20.59 1.36
C ALA A 106 -25.17 -21.59 1.06
N ARG A 107 -25.16 -22.18 -0.14
CA ARG A 107 -24.12 -23.10 -0.60
C ARG A 107 -22.79 -22.41 -0.81
N TYR A 108 -22.80 -21.11 -1.12
CA TYR A 108 -21.63 -20.33 -1.52
C TYR A 108 -21.04 -19.48 -0.40
N VAL A 109 -21.69 -19.43 0.77
CA VAL A 109 -21.15 -18.76 1.95
C VAL A 109 -19.73 -19.31 2.27
N GLN A 110 -18.73 -18.41 2.35
CA GLN A 110 -17.31 -18.75 2.54
C GLN A 110 -16.71 -19.70 1.48
N ARG A 111 -17.31 -19.77 0.28
CA ARG A 111 -16.85 -20.61 -0.83
C ARG A 111 -16.71 -19.81 -2.15
N PRO A 112 -15.94 -18.72 -2.17
CA PRO A 112 -15.83 -17.87 -3.35
C PRO A 112 -15.30 -18.61 -4.58
N ALA A 113 -14.36 -19.56 -4.41
CA ALA A 113 -13.83 -20.36 -5.51
C ALA A 113 -14.91 -21.26 -6.15
N VAL A 114 -15.81 -21.80 -5.35
CA VAL A 114 -16.94 -22.63 -5.84
C VAL A 114 -17.92 -21.74 -6.60
N LEU A 115 -18.24 -20.55 -6.07
CA LEU A 115 -19.13 -19.58 -6.74
C LEU A 115 -18.54 -19.17 -8.10
N ALA A 116 -17.28 -18.77 -8.14
CA ALA A 116 -16.60 -18.34 -9.36
C ALA A 116 -16.55 -19.45 -10.42
N ARG A 117 -16.23 -20.69 -10.00
CA ARG A 117 -16.21 -21.86 -10.90
C ARG A 117 -17.60 -22.16 -11.46
N ASP A 118 -18.62 -22.21 -10.61
CA ASP A 118 -19.98 -22.55 -11.04
C ASP A 118 -20.54 -21.47 -11.96
N ALA A 119 -20.23 -20.19 -11.72
CA ALA A 119 -20.57 -19.09 -12.63
C ALA A 119 -19.88 -19.24 -14.00
N ALA A 120 -18.59 -19.56 -14.01
CA ALA A 120 -17.84 -19.76 -15.26
C ALA A 120 -18.34 -20.96 -16.05
N LEU A 121 -18.70 -22.07 -15.39
CA LEU A 121 -19.29 -23.25 -16.03
C LEU A 121 -20.69 -22.95 -16.58
N ALA A 122 -21.54 -22.26 -15.81
CA ALA A 122 -22.87 -21.86 -16.27
C ALA A 122 -22.77 -20.90 -17.48
N PHE A 123 -21.84 -19.94 -17.43
CA PHE A 123 -21.55 -19.04 -18.55
C PHE A 123 -21.09 -19.83 -19.79
N SER A 124 -20.13 -20.75 -19.63
CA SER A 124 -19.63 -21.59 -20.72
C SER A 124 -20.73 -22.43 -21.40
N ALA A 125 -21.66 -22.93 -20.59
CA ALA A 125 -22.82 -23.71 -21.14
C ALA A 125 -23.83 -22.85 -21.88
N ALA A 126 -23.94 -21.58 -21.53
CA ALA A 126 -24.93 -20.65 -22.10
C ALA A 126 -24.32 -19.76 -23.22
N ALA A 127 -23.02 -19.65 -23.32
CA ALA A 127 -22.30 -18.82 -24.29
C ALA A 127 -22.42 -19.41 -25.69
N VAL A 128 -23.19 -18.76 -26.56
CA VAL A 128 -23.36 -19.12 -27.96
C VAL A 128 -22.70 -18.12 -28.90
N ASP A 129 -22.45 -16.90 -28.44
CA ASP A 129 -21.75 -15.86 -29.18
C ASP A 129 -20.24 -16.19 -29.27
N PRO A 130 -19.64 -16.12 -30.47
CA PRO A 130 -18.19 -16.34 -30.62
C PRO A 130 -17.32 -15.42 -29.74
N ASP A 131 -17.76 -14.19 -29.47
CA ASP A 131 -17.06 -13.24 -28.64
C ASP A 131 -17.07 -13.66 -27.16
N ASP A 132 -18.20 -14.20 -26.67
CA ASP A 132 -18.30 -14.77 -25.32
C ASP A 132 -17.37 -15.98 -25.15
N VAL A 133 -17.36 -16.89 -26.16
CA VAL A 133 -16.48 -18.05 -26.17
C VAL A 133 -15.02 -17.64 -26.22
N ARG A 134 -14.68 -16.60 -26.98
CA ARG A 134 -13.33 -16.04 -27.03
C ARG A 134 -12.94 -15.43 -25.69
N ALA A 135 -13.81 -14.61 -25.08
CA ALA A 135 -13.57 -14.00 -23.79
C ALA A 135 -13.28 -15.04 -22.69
N LEU A 136 -14.05 -16.15 -22.67
CA LEU A 136 -13.80 -17.24 -21.72
C LEU A 136 -12.41 -17.90 -21.89
N ARG A 137 -11.88 -17.90 -23.10
CA ARG A 137 -10.57 -18.52 -23.40
C ARG A 137 -9.39 -17.59 -23.17
N GLU A 138 -9.57 -16.29 -23.47
CA GLU A 138 -8.48 -15.32 -23.56
C GLU A 138 -8.37 -14.38 -22.36
N SER A 139 -9.45 -14.23 -21.57
CA SER A 139 -9.40 -13.42 -20.36
C SER A 139 -8.43 -14.00 -19.35
N GLN A 140 -7.74 -13.12 -18.64
CA GLN A 140 -6.71 -13.48 -17.68
C GLN A 140 -7.18 -13.31 -16.23
N GLY A 141 -8.38 -12.77 -16.03
CA GLY A 141 -9.07 -12.68 -14.76
C GLY A 141 -10.58 -12.70 -14.95
N LEU A 142 -11.29 -12.95 -13.87
CA LEU A 142 -12.73 -13.06 -13.83
C LEU A 142 -13.30 -12.14 -12.76
N ILE A 143 -14.37 -11.42 -13.09
CA ILE A 143 -15.25 -10.76 -12.12
C ILE A 143 -16.60 -11.43 -12.20
N VAL A 144 -17.12 -11.92 -11.09
CA VAL A 144 -18.49 -12.44 -10.97
C VAL A 144 -19.27 -11.52 -10.07
N PHE A 145 -20.27 -10.81 -10.62
CA PHE A 145 -21.25 -10.13 -9.79
C PHE A 145 -22.35 -11.12 -9.40
N PHE A 146 -22.55 -11.32 -8.10
CA PHE A 146 -23.59 -12.18 -7.57
C PHE A 146 -24.75 -11.37 -6.98
N ALA A 147 -25.97 -11.95 -6.98
CA ALA A 147 -27.18 -11.30 -6.53
C ALA A 147 -27.22 -11.06 -5.02
N GLY A 148 -27.63 -9.87 -4.63
CA GLY A 148 -27.85 -9.43 -3.24
C GLY A 148 -26.68 -8.71 -2.62
N PRO A 149 -26.81 -8.30 -1.34
CA PRO A 149 -25.79 -7.56 -0.64
C PRO A 149 -24.60 -8.43 -0.23
N GLY A 150 -23.43 -7.81 -0.14
CA GLY A 150 -22.24 -8.39 0.43
C GLY A 150 -22.35 -8.51 1.95
N ARG A 151 -21.97 -9.67 2.50
CA ARG A 151 -22.01 -9.88 3.96
C ARG A 151 -21.07 -8.96 4.72
N GLU A 152 -20.04 -8.43 4.10
CA GLU A 152 -19.07 -7.48 4.63
C GLU A 152 -19.70 -6.19 5.14
N SER A 153 -20.85 -5.78 4.59
CA SER A 153 -21.55 -4.57 5.00
C SER A 153 -22.54 -4.77 6.15
N HIS A 154 -22.80 -6.02 6.55
CA HIS A 154 -23.80 -6.34 7.59
C HIS A 154 -23.46 -7.59 8.42
N VAL A 155 -22.23 -7.63 8.93
CA VAL A 155 -21.74 -8.76 9.75
C VAL A 155 -22.66 -9.04 10.93
N GLU A 156 -23.27 -8.01 11.54
CA GLU A 156 -24.24 -8.12 12.61
C GLU A 156 -25.66 -7.90 12.09
N GLY A 157 -26.54 -8.90 12.25
CA GLY A 157 -27.96 -8.76 11.94
C GLY A 157 -28.38 -8.96 10.49
N GLY A 158 -27.44 -9.27 9.56
CA GLY A 158 -27.76 -9.62 8.18
C GLY A 158 -28.16 -11.07 7.96
N ASP A 159 -28.53 -11.42 6.73
CA ASP A 159 -28.84 -12.81 6.36
C ASP A 159 -27.54 -13.64 6.39
N PRO A 160 -27.48 -14.69 7.22
CA PRO A 160 -26.29 -15.56 7.28
C PRO A 160 -26.02 -16.31 5.97
N ASN A 161 -26.97 -16.32 5.05
CA ASN A 161 -26.83 -16.97 3.74
C ASN A 161 -26.22 -16.05 2.68
N ASP A 162 -26.00 -14.77 2.96
CA ASP A 162 -25.37 -13.87 2.01
C ASP A 162 -23.86 -14.17 1.91
N PRO A 163 -23.31 -14.37 0.69
CA PRO A 163 -21.89 -14.54 0.48
C PRO A 163 -21.10 -13.26 0.73
N TRP A 164 -19.79 -13.39 0.97
CA TRP A 164 -18.84 -12.28 1.03
C TRP A 164 -18.32 -11.98 -0.37
N SER A 165 -18.12 -10.71 -0.69
CA SER A 165 -17.23 -10.33 -1.78
C SER A 165 -15.81 -10.75 -1.44
N ASN A 166 -15.09 -11.32 -2.39
CA ASN A 166 -13.75 -11.84 -2.13
C ASN A 166 -12.96 -12.10 -3.42
N PHE A 167 -11.68 -11.88 -3.36
CA PHE A 167 -10.74 -12.46 -4.31
C PHE A 167 -10.53 -13.95 -4.03
N THR A 168 -10.39 -14.76 -5.08
CA THR A 168 -10.16 -16.20 -4.94
C THR A 168 -9.33 -16.77 -6.10
N MET A 169 -8.51 -17.75 -5.79
CA MET A 169 -7.86 -18.59 -6.80
C MET A 169 -8.75 -19.78 -7.13
N LEU A 170 -8.89 -20.08 -8.40
CA LEU A 170 -9.62 -21.24 -8.86
C LEU A 170 -8.77 -22.50 -8.67
N GLU A 171 -9.32 -23.55 -8.06
CA GLU A 171 -8.64 -24.85 -7.90
C GLU A 171 -8.27 -25.44 -9.27
N GLN A 172 -9.11 -25.20 -10.28
CA GLN A 172 -8.85 -25.58 -11.66
C GLN A 172 -9.15 -24.36 -12.56
N PRO A 173 -8.23 -24.02 -13.46
CA PRO A 173 -8.42 -22.89 -14.37
C PRO A 173 -9.62 -23.11 -15.30
N VAL A 174 -10.25 -22.03 -15.70
CA VAL A 174 -11.26 -22.02 -16.77
C VAL A 174 -10.69 -21.21 -17.95
N GLY A 175 -10.27 -21.90 -19.00
CA GLY A 175 -9.49 -21.26 -20.07
C GLY A 175 -8.14 -20.78 -19.56
N ALA A 176 -7.85 -19.48 -19.69
CA ALA A 176 -6.66 -18.83 -19.13
C ALA A 176 -6.89 -18.19 -17.76
N ILE A 177 -8.11 -18.30 -17.22
CA ILE A 177 -8.52 -17.69 -15.95
C ILE A 177 -8.10 -18.58 -14.79
N HIS A 178 -7.24 -18.07 -13.91
CA HIS A 178 -6.80 -18.72 -12.68
C HIS A 178 -7.37 -18.06 -11.43
N ASP A 179 -7.70 -16.77 -11.54
CA ASP A 179 -8.04 -15.89 -10.44
C ASP A 179 -9.36 -15.18 -10.71
N ALA A 180 -10.16 -14.98 -9.66
CA ALA A 180 -11.47 -14.36 -9.76
C ALA A 180 -11.74 -13.43 -8.58
N CYS A 181 -12.48 -12.36 -8.86
CA CYS A 181 -13.18 -11.56 -7.86
C CYS A 181 -14.65 -11.93 -7.89
N VAL A 182 -15.22 -12.36 -6.78
CA VAL A 182 -16.66 -12.53 -6.60
C VAL A 182 -17.18 -11.32 -5.83
N ILE A 183 -18.11 -10.57 -6.38
CA ILE A 183 -18.53 -9.25 -5.91
C ILE A 183 -20.04 -9.21 -5.76
N ALA A 184 -20.52 -8.75 -4.62
CA ALA A 184 -21.94 -8.49 -4.42
C ALA A 184 -22.44 -7.42 -5.39
N GLU A 185 -23.67 -7.58 -5.90
CA GLU A 185 -24.25 -6.54 -6.76
C GLU A 185 -24.51 -5.23 -6.02
N GLU A 186 -24.70 -5.30 -4.70
CA GLU A 186 -24.98 -4.14 -3.85
C GLU A 186 -24.38 -4.31 -2.46
N GLU A 187 -24.28 -3.22 -1.72
CA GLU A 187 -24.01 -3.18 -0.28
C GLU A 187 -25.22 -2.58 0.44
N ILE A 188 -25.27 -2.73 1.76
CA ILE A 188 -26.35 -2.12 2.53
C ILE A 188 -26.19 -0.58 2.51
N PRO A 189 -27.23 0.16 2.06
CA PRO A 189 -27.16 1.60 2.00
C PRO A 189 -26.77 2.24 3.35
N PRO A 190 -25.89 3.27 3.37
CA PRO A 190 -25.45 4.08 2.22
C PRO A 190 -24.19 3.55 1.49
N LEU A 191 -23.74 2.32 1.74
CA LEU A 191 -22.50 1.80 1.19
C LEU A 191 -22.61 1.45 -0.29
N SER A 192 -21.53 1.66 -1.04
CA SER A 192 -21.36 1.33 -2.45
C SER A 192 -20.48 0.10 -2.62
N PRO A 193 -20.79 -0.85 -3.49
CA PRO A 193 -19.95 -2.01 -3.77
C PRO A 193 -18.68 -1.66 -4.55
N PHE A 194 -18.54 -0.41 -5.01
CA PHE A 194 -17.43 -0.02 -5.87
C PHE A 194 -16.08 -0.10 -5.16
N GLY A 195 -15.99 0.31 -3.88
CA GLY A 195 -14.76 0.24 -3.12
C GLY A 195 -14.30 -1.21 -2.92
N VAL A 196 -15.23 -2.12 -2.63
CA VAL A 196 -14.96 -3.56 -2.50
C VAL A 196 -14.53 -4.14 -3.84
N LEU A 197 -15.23 -3.82 -4.94
CA LEU A 197 -14.84 -4.24 -6.30
C LEU A 197 -13.40 -3.80 -6.62
N ALA A 198 -13.03 -2.55 -6.32
CA ALA A 198 -11.69 -2.05 -6.55
C ALA A 198 -10.66 -2.78 -5.67
N HIS A 199 -10.95 -3.02 -4.40
CA HIS A 199 -10.08 -3.72 -3.45
C HIS A 199 -9.80 -5.17 -3.88
N GLU A 200 -10.86 -5.95 -4.16
CA GLU A 200 -10.71 -7.34 -4.59
C GLU A 200 -9.96 -7.46 -5.92
N PHE A 201 -10.13 -6.47 -6.80
CA PHE A 201 -9.33 -6.37 -8.02
C PHE A 201 -7.85 -6.06 -7.72
N GLY A 202 -7.54 -5.33 -6.66
CA GLY A 202 -6.18 -5.15 -6.16
C GLY A 202 -5.51 -6.49 -5.79
N HIS A 203 -6.26 -7.39 -5.16
CA HIS A 203 -5.80 -8.76 -4.87
C HIS A 203 -5.58 -9.57 -6.16
N LEU A 204 -6.42 -9.42 -7.16
CA LEU A 204 -6.24 -10.05 -8.47
C LEU A 204 -4.93 -9.62 -9.13
N LEU A 205 -4.49 -8.38 -8.90
CA LEU A 205 -3.19 -7.87 -9.35
C LEU A 205 -2.01 -8.32 -8.47
N GLY A 206 -2.26 -9.07 -7.38
CA GLY A 206 -1.24 -9.63 -6.49
C GLY A 206 -0.91 -8.78 -5.25
N LEU A 207 -1.72 -7.78 -4.93
CA LEU A 207 -1.52 -6.99 -3.72
C LEU A 207 -2.02 -7.73 -2.47
N PRO A 208 -1.33 -7.63 -1.32
CA PRO A 208 -1.78 -8.18 -0.05
C PRO A 208 -2.77 -7.25 0.66
N GLU A 209 -3.38 -7.78 1.75
CA GLU A 209 -4.03 -6.96 2.74
C GLU A 209 -3.03 -6.05 3.44
N LEU A 210 -3.39 -4.78 3.62
CA LEU A 210 -2.60 -3.79 4.36
C LEU A 210 -3.37 -3.26 5.59
N TYR A 211 -4.27 -4.07 6.13
CA TYR A 211 -4.97 -3.86 7.41
C TYR A 211 -4.97 -5.15 8.23
N ALA A 212 -5.23 -5.05 9.54
CA ALA A 212 -5.32 -6.23 10.40
C ALA A 212 -6.71 -6.88 10.24
N PRO A 213 -6.80 -8.14 9.76
CA PRO A 213 -8.07 -8.83 9.64
C PRO A 213 -8.63 -9.27 11.01
N GLY A 214 -9.95 -9.40 11.13
CA GLY A 214 -10.63 -9.91 12.31
C GLY A 214 -10.85 -8.86 13.40
N ALA A 215 -10.65 -9.23 14.68
CA ALA A 215 -10.72 -8.28 15.79
C ALA A 215 -9.49 -7.36 15.75
N ALA A 216 -9.58 -6.33 14.95
CA ALA A 216 -8.48 -5.45 14.60
C ALA A 216 -7.80 -4.86 15.84
N THR A 217 -6.56 -5.25 16.06
CA THR A 217 -5.70 -4.66 17.10
C THR A 217 -5.08 -3.35 16.64
N HIS A 218 -5.10 -3.08 15.33
CA HIS A 218 -4.62 -1.87 14.68
C HIS A 218 -5.31 -1.70 13.32
N GLU A 219 -5.17 -0.53 12.70
CA GLU A 219 -5.84 -0.18 11.43
C GLU A 219 -4.95 -0.35 10.17
N GLY A 220 -3.76 -0.94 10.32
CA GLY A 220 -2.80 -1.10 9.22
C GLY A 220 -2.32 0.23 8.66
N ILE A 221 -2.59 0.47 7.35
CA ILE A 221 -2.32 1.76 6.70
C ILE A 221 -3.56 2.69 6.71
N GLY A 222 -4.63 2.28 7.38
CA GLY A 222 -5.85 3.06 7.46
C GLY A 222 -6.48 3.40 6.10
N VAL A 223 -7.06 4.59 5.99
CA VAL A 223 -7.70 5.08 4.76
C VAL A 223 -6.71 5.63 3.73
N TRP A 224 -5.40 5.57 4.00
CA TRP A 224 -4.38 6.16 3.14
C TRP A 224 -4.05 5.32 1.89
N GLY A 225 -4.61 4.11 1.78
CA GLY A 225 -4.48 3.25 0.61
C GLY A 225 -5.68 2.33 0.42
N LEU A 226 -5.94 1.96 -0.84
CA LEU A 226 -7.05 1.06 -1.21
C LEU A 226 -6.98 -0.28 -0.46
N MET A 227 -5.78 -0.88 -0.34
CA MET A 227 -5.61 -2.20 0.29
C MET A 227 -5.67 -2.15 1.83
N GLY A 228 -5.82 -0.95 2.42
CA GLY A 228 -6.17 -0.71 3.80
C GLY A 228 -7.67 -0.51 3.98
N GLN A 229 -8.04 0.41 4.90
CA GLN A 229 -9.43 0.79 5.15
C GLN A 229 -9.97 1.81 4.10
N GLY A 230 -9.13 2.19 3.13
CA GLY A 230 -9.52 3.09 2.03
C GLY A 230 -10.66 2.56 1.17
N THR A 231 -10.86 1.24 1.14
CA THR A 231 -12.02 0.58 0.53
C THR A 231 -13.34 1.26 0.88
N TRP A 232 -13.50 1.70 2.13
CA TRP A 232 -14.74 2.29 2.64
C TRP A 232 -14.79 3.81 2.58
N LEU A 233 -13.78 4.48 2.01
CA LEU A 233 -13.75 5.93 1.93
C LEU A 233 -14.89 6.45 1.05
N GLY A 234 -15.56 7.52 1.52
CA GLY A 234 -16.76 8.03 0.86
C GLY A 234 -17.92 7.01 0.83
N HIS A 235 -18.05 6.18 1.86
CA HIS A 235 -19.01 5.07 1.92
C HIS A 235 -18.76 3.99 0.84
N GLY A 236 -17.51 3.73 0.52
CA GLY A 236 -17.13 2.79 -0.54
C GLY A 236 -17.30 3.34 -1.96
N ASP A 237 -17.75 4.59 -2.10
CA ASP A 237 -17.97 5.18 -3.42
C ASP A 237 -16.73 5.88 -3.99
N GLN A 238 -15.77 6.24 -3.16
CA GLN A 238 -14.57 6.95 -3.57
C GLN A 238 -13.31 6.42 -2.88
N PRO A 239 -12.86 5.20 -3.23
CA PRO A 239 -11.62 4.67 -2.71
C PRO A 239 -10.43 5.54 -3.16
N PRO A 240 -9.39 5.71 -2.30
CA PRO A 240 -8.22 6.51 -2.60
C PRO A 240 -7.27 5.80 -3.56
N HIS A 241 -6.21 6.47 -3.97
CA HIS A 241 -5.08 5.81 -4.64
C HIS A 241 -4.54 4.65 -3.80
N LEU A 242 -3.90 3.69 -4.47
CA LEU A 242 -2.98 2.76 -3.83
C LEU A 242 -1.84 3.54 -3.17
N ASP A 243 -1.28 3.00 -2.09
CA ASP A 243 -0.06 3.50 -1.45
C ASP A 243 1.17 3.38 -2.36
N ALA A 244 2.24 4.07 -2.00
CA ALA A 244 3.46 4.13 -2.81
C ALA A 244 4.13 2.76 -3.01
N TRP A 245 4.09 1.88 -1.98
CA TRP A 245 4.69 0.55 -2.06
C TRP A 245 3.91 -0.35 -3.01
N SER A 246 2.59 -0.39 -2.91
CA SER A 246 1.72 -1.13 -3.83
C SER A 246 1.93 -0.70 -5.28
N LYS A 247 2.00 0.60 -5.55
CA LYS A 247 2.31 1.13 -6.89
C LYS A 247 3.71 0.75 -7.37
N LYS A 248 4.72 0.76 -6.47
CA LYS A 248 6.08 0.31 -6.76
C LYS A 248 6.08 -1.17 -7.13
N LEU A 249 5.41 -2.02 -6.34
CA LEU A 249 5.29 -3.46 -6.58
C LEU A 249 4.68 -3.76 -7.95
N LEU A 250 3.60 -3.05 -8.31
CA LEU A 250 2.94 -3.18 -9.61
C LEU A 250 3.73 -2.53 -10.76
N GLY A 251 4.80 -1.80 -10.44
CA GLY A 251 5.60 -1.07 -11.42
C GLY A 251 4.93 0.18 -11.97
N TRP A 252 4.03 0.81 -11.22
CA TRP A 252 3.25 1.96 -11.65
C TRP A 252 3.85 3.32 -11.31
N VAL A 253 4.94 3.34 -10.55
CA VAL A 253 5.66 4.57 -10.19
C VAL A 253 7.11 4.52 -10.63
N ASP A 254 7.69 5.69 -10.85
CA ASP A 254 9.11 5.90 -11.08
C ASP A 254 9.75 6.20 -9.74
N VAL A 255 10.70 5.35 -9.34
CA VAL A 255 11.35 5.44 -8.02
C VAL A 255 12.66 6.20 -8.17
N GLU A 256 12.78 7.33 -7.49
CA GLU A 256 14.05 8.05 -7.33
C GLU A 256 14.67 7.68 -5.99
N THR A 257 15.82 7.04 -6.00
CA THR A 257 16.54 6.69 -4.77
C THR A 257 17.48 7.82 -4.37
N ILE A 258 17.36 8.27 -3.12
CA ILE A 258 18.23 9.29 -2.50
C ILE A 258 18.97 8.63 -1.36
N ASP A 259 20.28 8.41 -1.54
CA ASP A 259 21.19 7.77 -0.59
C ASP A 259 22.30 8.73 -0.05
N HIS A 260 22.26 9.99 -0.47
CA HIS A 260 23.17 11.05 -0.06
C HIS A 260 22.39 12.35 0.19
N THR A 261 23.02 13.29 0.90
CA THR A 261 22.39 14.59 1.18
C THR A 261 22.06 15.33 -0.11
N THR A 262 20.78 15.59 -0.31
CA THR A 262 20.20 16.23 -1.51
C THR A 262 19.30 17.38 -1.08
N THR A 263 19.51 18.56 -1.65
CA THR A 263 18.70 19.75 -1.36
C THR A 263 17.78 20.11 -2.53
N GLY A 264 16.62 20.68 -2.21
CA GLY A 264 15.66 21.17 -3.21
C GLY A 264 14.97 20.03 -3.98
N VAL A 265 14.80 18.87 -3.37
CA VAL A 265 14.00 17.77 -3.94
C VAL A 265 12.58 18.28 -4.19
N THR A 266 12.04 18.03 -5.38
CA THR A 266 10.66 18.35 -5.74
C THR A 266 9.88 17.07 -5.97
N LEU A 267 8.69 16.96 -5.40
CA LEU A 267 7.82 15.79 -5.52
C LEU A 267 6.40 16.24 -5.93
N PRO A 268 6.00 16.01 -7.18
CA PRO A 268 4.65 16.29 -7.64
C PRO A 268 3.65 15.36 -6.95
N THR A 269 2.36 15.71 -6.98
CA THR A 269 1.30 14.81 -6.53
C THR A 269 1.24 13.56 -7.41
N VAL A 270 0.81 12.44 -6.81
CA VAL A 270 0.67 11.16 -7.53
C VAL A 270 -0.30 11.23 -8.69
N THR A 271 -1.26 12.16 -8.67
CA THR A 271 -2.21 12.43 -9.76
C THR A 271 -1.55 13.13 -10.95
N ARG A 272 -0.46 13.87 -10.73
CA ARG A 272 0.25 14.63 -11.78
C ARG A 272 1.42 13.87 -12.38
N ALA A 273 2.14 13.11 -11.58
CA ALA A 273 3.24 12.29 -12.06
C ALA A 273 3.41 11.04 -11.18
N PRO A 274 3.65 9.87 -11.79
CA PRO A 274 3.85 8.61 -11.09
C PRO A 274 5.26 8.53 -10.49
N ARG A 275 5.62 9.43 -9.58
CA ARG A 275 6.96 9.53 -8.99
C ARG A 275 6.90 9.40 -7.46
N VAL A 276 7.82 8.63 -6.92
CA VAL A 276 8.07 8.48 -5.48
C VAL A 276 9.55 8.62 -5.20
N VAL A 277 9.89 9.05 -3.97
CA VAL A 277 11.28 9.09 -3.49
C VAL A 277 11.49 7.93 -2.55
N GLN A 278 12.57 7.15 -2.76
CA GLN A 278 13.00 6.08 -1.88
C GLN A 278 14.27 6.50 -1.12
N ILE A 279 14.27 6.30 0.19
CA ILE A 279 15.42 6.57 1.05
C ILE A 279 15.76 5.28 1.80
N PRO A 280 16.96 4.68 1.61
CA PRO A 280 17.36 3.48 2.34
C PRO A 280 17.37 3.71 3.86
N ALA A 281 16.78 2.80 4.63
CA ALA A 281 16.80 2.85 6.08
C ALA A 281 18.17 2.39 6.63
N SER A 282 18.83 1.47 5.93
CA SER A 282 20.15 0.95 6.25
C SER A 282 20.90 0.56 4.97
N SER A 283 22.24 0.61 5.01
CA SER A 283 23.08 0.04 3.94
C SER A 283 23.09 -1.49 3.94
N ASP A 284 22.81 -2.11 5.08
CA ASP A 284 22.96 -3.54 5.30
C ASP A 284 21.67 -4.33 5.05
N THR A 285 20.54 -3.62 4.98
CA THR A 285 19.21 -4.19 4.76
C THR A 285 18.49 -3.49 3.61
N PRO A 286 18.80 -3.81 2.34
CA PRO A 286 18.22 -3.12 1.18
C PRO A 286 16.70 -3.32 1.05
N GLN A 287 16.12 -4.32 1.73
CA GLN A 287 14.68 -4.56 1.80
C GLN A 287 13.96 -3.62 2.76
N GLU A 288 14.70 -2.83 3.57
CA GLU A 288 14.14 -1.87 4.51
C GLU A 288 14.45 -0.44 4.07
N TYR A 289 13.42 0.35 3.82
CA TYR A 289 13.55 1.69 3.27
C TYR A 289 12.32 2.55 3.58
N TYR A 290 12.43 3.84 3.31
CA TYR A 290 11.30 4.76 3.33
C TYR A 290 10.87 5.11 1.92
N LEU A 291 9.55 5.19 1.67
CA LEU A 291 8.98 5.75 0.46
C LEU A 291 8.23 7.04 0.79
N LEU A 292 8.42 8.06 -0.04
CA LEU A 292 7.77 9.34 0.08
C LEU A 292 6.87 9.56 -1.13
N GLU A 293 5.61 9.92 -0.89
CA GLU A 293 4.67 10.34 -1.92
C GLU A 293 3.92 11.60 -1.51
N ASN A 294 3.60 12.45 -2.47
CA ASN A 294 2.81 13.66 -2.24
C ASN A 294 1.35 13.39 -2.61
N ARG A 295 0.44 13.55 -1.64
CA ARG A 295 -0.99 13.32 -1.81
C ARG A 295 -1.78 14.60 -1.63
N LEU A 296 -2.74 14.85 -2.53
CA LEU A 296 -3.75 15.90 -2.40
C LEU A 296 -5.14 15.32 -2.58
N ARG A 297 -6.14 15.97 -2.00
CA ARG A 297 -7.56 15.60 -2.14
C ARG A 297 -8.10 15.98 -3.52
N GLU A 298 -7.59 15.27 -4.55
CA GLU A 298 -7.99 15.40 -5.96
C GLU A 298 -8.09 14.00 -6.60
N GLY A 299 -8.90 13.84 -7.66
CA GLY A 299 -9.09 12.56 -8.31
C GLY A 299 -9.62 11.49 -7.36
N ALA A 300 -9.04 10.29 -7.38
CA ALA A 300 -9.39 9.20 -6.47
C ALA A 300 -9.17 9.59 -4.99
N ASP A 301 -8.22 10.47 -4.71
CA ASP A 301 -7.90 10.94 -3.35
C ASP A 301 -8.85 12.03 -2.80
N ALA A 302 -9.88 12.43 -3.54
CA ALA A 302 -10.75 13.56 -3.16
C ALA A 302 -11.40 13.46 -1.77
N LYS A 303 -11.51 12.26 -1.21
CA LYS A 303 -12.09 12.00 0.12
C LYS A 303 -11.06 11.70 1.21
N LEU A 304 -9.76 11.78 0.92
CA LEU A 304 -8.74 11.65 1.96
C LEU A 304 -8.97 12.66 3.10
N PRO A 305 -8.60 12.34 4.35
CA PRO A 305 -8.79 13.26 5.47
C PRO A 305 -7.86 14.48 5.43
N GLY A 306 -6.70 14.38 4.76
CA GLY A 306 -5.70 15.44 4.69
C GLY A 306 -4.87 15.43 3.42
N ASP A 307 -4.09 16.49 3.24
CA ASP A 307 -3.16 16.70 2.14
C ASP A 307 -1.72 16.76 2.68
N GLY A 308 -0.73 16.28 1.93
CA GLY A 308 0.69 16.42 2.29
C GLY A 308 1.55 15.27 1.85
N LEU A 309 2.76 15.25 2.40
CA LEU A 309 3.73 14.19 2.17
C LEU A 309 3.41 13.00 3.08
N LEU A 310 3.16 11.83 2.48
CA LEU A 310 3.10 10.56 3.20
C LEU A 310 4.50 9.94 3.20
N ILE A 311 4.95 9.53 4.39
CA ILE A 311 6.22 8.86 4.61
C ILE A 311 5.92 7.43 5.05
N TRP A 312 6.24 6.49 4.18
CA TRP A 312 6.03 5.07 4.39
C TRP A 312 7.33 4.40 4.83
N HIS A 313 7.34 3.74 5.99
CA HIS A 313 8.40 2.84 6.39
C HIS A 313 8.05 1.44 5.86
N VAL A 314 8.93 0.88 5.06
CA VAL A 314 8.73 -0.40 4.38
C VAL A 314 9.77 -1.40 4.86
N ASP A 315 9.35 -2.62 5.17
CA ASP A 315 10.24 -3.77 5.37
C ASP A 315 9.74 -4.98 4.60
N GLU A 316 10.29 -5.19 3.40
CA GLU A 316 9.92 -6.32 2.52
C GLU A 316 10.35 -7.70 3.05
N ARG A 317 11.04 -7.78 4.20
CA ARG A 317 11.31 -9.04 4.90
C ARG A 317 10.06 -9.56 5.62
N VAL A 318 9.13 -8.66 5.96
CA VAL A 318 7.80 -9.03 6.44
C VAL A 318 7.01 -9.53 5.25
N ASN A 319 6.82 -10.82 5.16
CA ASN A 319 6.13 -11.45 4.03
C ASN A 319 4.92 -12.26 4.47
N GLY A 320 4.08 -12.62 3.52
CA GLY A 320 2.88 -13.44 3.75
C GLY A 320 1.60 -12.67 3.50
N PHE A 321 0.85 -13.13 2.51
CA PHE A 321 -0.34 -12.48 1.94
C PHE A 321 -1.45 -12.13 2.95
N ARG A 322 -1.47 -12.68 4.16
CA ARG A 322 -2.44 -12.36 5.22
C ARG A 322 -1.77 -12.06 6.56
N THR A 323 -0.45 -12.05 6.58
CA THR A 323 0.31 -11.87 7.83
C THR A 323 1.10 -10.57 7.86
N ALA A 324 1.22 -9.89 6.72
CA ALA A 324 2.02 -8.68 6.57
C ALA A 324 1.62 -7.55 7.54
N GLU A 325 0.35 -7.51 7.96
CA GLU A 325 -0.19 -6.47 8.85
C GLU A 325 -0.65 -7.01 10.22
N GLN A 326 -0.17 -8.19 10.65
CA GLN A 326 -0.59 -8.76 11.93
C GLN A 326 0.19 -8.26 13.15
N ASN A 327 1.40 -7.72 12.95
CA ASN A 327 2.23 -7.21 14.04
C ASN A 327 2.28 -5.67 13.98
N PRO A 328 1.60 -4.95 14.90
CA PRO A 328 1.59 -3.49 14.90
C PRO A 328 2.96 -2.87 15.14
N ALA A 329 3.87 -3.58 15.81
CA ALA A 329 5.23 -3.09 16.08
C ALA A 329 6.20 -3.27 14.91
N HIS A 330 5.86 -4.10 13.92
CA HIS A 330 6.73 -4.37 12.77
C HIS A 330 5.89 -4.79 11.57
N LYS A 331 5.43 -3.82 10.81
CA LYS A 331 4.59 -4.00 9.64
C LYS A 331 5.42 -4.10 8.36
N LEU A 332 4.88 -4.72 7.32
CA LEU A 332 5.41 -4.61 5.95
C LEU A 332 5.42 -3.15 5.49
N LEU A 333 4.33 -2.44 5.77
CA LEU A 333 4.13 -1.05 5.38
C LEU A 333 3.52 -0.27 6.55
N HIS A 334 4.23 0.75 7.01
CA HIS A 334 3.83 1.59 8.13
C HIS A 334 3.82 3.05 7.70
N LEU A 335 2.71 3.74 7.91
CA LEU A 335 2.66 5.19 7.75
C LEU A 335 3.27 5.87 8.97
N VAL A 336 4.30 6.67 8.74
CA VAL A 336 4.92 7.51 9.79
C VAL A 336 4.06 8.75 9.95
N GLU A 337 3.18 8.74 10.94
CA GLU A 337 2.25 9.83 11.22
C GLU A 337 2.97 11.11 11.65
N ALA A 338 2.60 12.26 11.05
CA ALA A 338 3.28 13.52 11.32
C ALA A 338 3.02 14.06 12.73
N ASP A 339 1.89 13.72 13.33
CA ASP A 339 1.57 14.11 14.70
C ASP A 339 2.18 13.18 15.76
N GLY A 340 2.69 12.00 15.34
CA GLY A 340 3.36 11.03 16.20
C GLY A 340 2.46 10.36 17.23
N ARG A 341 1.15 10.31 16.98
CA ARG A 341 0.20 9.69 17.92
C ARG A 341 0.17 8.18 17.83
N GLY A 342 0.52 7.61 16.68
CA GLY A 342 0.43 6.17 16.44
C GLY A 342 -1.02 5.69 16.45
N ASP A 343 -1.92 6.47 15.87
CA ASP A 343 -3.35 6.16 15.88
C ASP A 343 -3.66 4.95 15.01
N LEU A 344 -2.95 4.76 13.91
CA LEU A 344 -3.03 3.60 13.03
C LEU A 344 -2.47 2.32 13.66
N ASP A 345 -1.64 2.43 14.70
CA ASP A 345 -1.06 1.28 15.41
C ASP A 345 -1.96 0.76 16.52
N ARG A 346 -3.13 1.34 16.68
CA ARG A 346 -4.13 0.97 17.69
C ARG A 346 -5.46 0.71 17.01
N GLY A 347 -6.16 -0.34 17.46
CA GLY A 347 -7.53 -0.56 17.04
C GLY A 347 -8.48 0.47 17.65
N HIS A 348 -9.66 0.63 17.06
CA HIS A 348 -10.67 1.60 17.49
C HIS A 348 -11.01 1.51 18.98
N ALA A 349 -11.15 0.31 19.54
CA ALA A 349 -11.41 0.09 20.96
C ALA A 349 -10.27 0.58 21.89
N ALA A 350 -9.06 0.71 21.37
CA ALA A 350 -7.89 1.25 22.08
C ALA A 350 -7.64 2.74 21.81
N GLY A 351 -8.60 3.43 21.21
CA GLY A 351 -8.53 4.85 20.90
C GLY A 351 -7.74 5.16 19.60
N GLY A 352 -7.55 4.16 18.75
CA GLY A 352 -7.03 4.36 17.39
C GLY A 352 -8.09 4.93 16.45
N ASN A 353 -7.65 5.42 15.32
CA ASN A 353 -8.50 5.86 14.22
C ASN A 353 -7.98 5.26 12.89
N ARG A 354 -8.75 5.45 11.83
CA ARG A 354 -8.40 4.95 10.49
C ARG A 354 -7.58 5.94 9.65
N GLY A 355 -7.06 6.98 10.28
CA GLY A 355 -6.34 8.08 9.66
C GLY A 355 -7.10 9.39 9.73
N ASP A 356 -6.38 10.49 9.95
CA ASP A 356 -6.93 11.83 10.08
C ASP A 356 -6.07 12.90 9.37
N ALA A 357 -6.55 14.17 9.42
CA ALA A 357 -5.91 15.28 8.70
C ALA A 357 -4.52 15.66 9.24
N THR A 358 -4.10 15.10 10.37
CA THR A 358 -2.81 15.41 11.01
C THR A 358 -1.72 14.37 10.72
N ASP A 359 -2.05 13.26 10.02
CA ASP A 359 -1.09 12.22 9.64
C ASP A 359 -0.10 12.66 8.55
N PRO A 360 -0.53 13.43 7.49
CA PRO A 360 0.40 13.83 6.45
C PRO A 360 1.37 14.92 6.92
N TRP A 361 2.62 14.79 6.52
CA TRP A 361 3.66 15.78 6.76
C TRP A 361 3.50 16.99 5.85
N GLN A 362 3.56 18.19 6.41
CA GLN A 362 3.51 19.45 5.66
C GLN A 362 4.28 20.55 6.35
N GLY A 363 4.89 21.40 5.58
CA GLY A 363 5.56 22.59 6.11
C GLY A 363 4.56 23.67 6.52
N PRO A 364 5.00 24.66 7.27
CA PRO A 364 4.13 25.75 7.72
C PRO A 364 3.56 26.52 6.52
N PRO A 365 2.31 26.99 6.60
CA PRO A 365 1.69 27.80 5.55
C PRO A 365 2.54 29.00 5.17
N ALA A 366 2.49 29.37 3.90
CA ALA A 366 3.32 30.45 3.35
C ALA A 366 3.20 31.80 4.10
N TRP A 367 2.03 32.10 4.66
CA TRP A 367 1.83 33.32 5.45
C TRP A 367 2.59 33.30 6.79
N ARG A 368 2.71 32.11 7.45
CA ARG A 368 3.53 32.00 8.66
C ARG A 368 5.01 32.21 8.39
N ARG A 369 5.51 31.70 7.26
CA ARG A 369 6.90 31.96 6.83
C ARG A 369 7.14 33.45 6.60
N ARG A 370 6.18 34.16 5.98
CA ARG A 370 6.25 35.62 5.79
C ARG A 370 6.22 36.38 7.11
N LEU A 371 5.36 36.01 8.05
CA LEU A 371 5.30 36.61 9.38
C LEU A 371 6.59 36.37 10.18
N GLY A 372 7.15 35.16 10.12
CA GLY A 372 8.45 34.85 10.74
C GLY A 372 9.58 35.72 10.16
N ALA A 373 9.64 35.90 8.86
CA ALA A 373 10.60 36.78 8.21
C ALA A 373 10.40 38.26 8.59
N VAL A 374 9.16 38.76 8.64
CA VAL A 374 8.84 40.12 9.07
C VAL A 374 9.16 40.32 10.56
N SER A 375 8.81 39.36 11.41
CA SER A 375 9.13 39.43 12.85
C SER A 375 10.64 39.38 13.09
N GLY A 376 11.39 38.55 12.33
CA GLY A 376 12.84 38.53 12.38
C GLY A 376 13.47 39.87 11.92
N LEU A 377 12.92 40.45 10.85
CA LEU A 377 13.37 41.77 10.37
C LEU A 377 13.09 42.89 11.38
N LEU A 378 11.88 42.92 11.96
CA LEU A 378 11.51 43.89 13.01
C LEU A 378 12.36 43.70 14.28
N GLY A 379 12.64 42.45 14.67
CA GLY A 379 13.55 42.14 15.76
C GLY A 379 14.98 42.63 15.51
N ALA A 380 15.50 42.40 14.30
CA ALA A 380 16.82 42.87 13.87
C ALA A 380 16.90 44.41 13.83
N LEU A 381 15.87 45.07 13.31
CA LEU A 381 15.77 46.54 13.29
C LEU A 381 15.66 47.12 14.70
N GLY A 382 14.88 46.48 15.58
CA GLY A 382 14.77 46.87 17.00
C GLY A 382 16.11 46.71 17.73
N LEU A 383 16.83 45.64 17.49
CA LEU A 383 18.15 45.40 18.04
C LEU A 383 19.21 46.40 17.54
N ALA A 384 19.20 46.68 16.22
CA ALA A 384 20.05 47.68 15.62
C ALA A 384 19.78 49.10 16.16
N ALA A 385 18.52 49.45 16.39
CA ALA A 385 18.14 50.72 17.03
C ALA A 385 18.59 50.78 18.48
N ALA A 386 18.49 49.71 19.25
CA ALA A 386 19.00 49.59 20.63
C ALA A 386 20.50 49.73 20.68
N VAL A 387 21.25 49.08 19.77
CA VAL A 387 22.69 49.16 19.64
C VAL A 387 23.15 50.60 19.27
N LEU A 388 22.42 51.25 18.34
CA LEU A 388 22.69 52.66 17.97
C LEU A 388 22.42 53.62 19.15
N ARG A 389 21.38 53.41 19.97
CA ARG A 389 21.13 54.18 21.19
C ARG A 389 22.21 53.97 22.26
N LEU A 390 22.65 52.72 22.43
CA LEU A 390 23.76 52.41 23.36
C LEU A 390 25.08 52.98 22.89
N ALA A 391 25.37 53.03 21.59
CA ALA A 391 26.58 53.65 21.03
C ALA A 391 26.66 55.19 21.19
N ARG A 392 25.48 55.82 21.39
CA ARG A 392 25.38 57.31 21.65
C ARG A 392 25.33 57.65 23.15
N ALA A 393 25.32 56.70 24.03
CA ALA A 393 25.34 56.91 25.46
C ALA A 393 26.74 57.32 25.93
N PRO A 394 26.89 58.26 26.93
CA PRO A 394 28.17 58.71 27.40
C PRO A 394 28.99 57.52 28.02
N ALA A 395 30.30 57.67 28.00
CA ALA A 395 31.40 56.65 28.12
C ALA A 395 31.48 55.75 29.34
N VAL A 396 30.37 55.49 30.05
CA VAL A 396 30.35 54.68 31.29
C VAL A 396 29.73 53.30 31.13
N ILE A 397 29.40 52.85 29.89
CA ILE A 397 28.86 51.50 29.68
C ILE A 397 29.97 50.47 29.66
N PRO A 398 29.93 49.46 30.58
CA PRO A 398 30.95 48.45 30.67
C PRO A 398 31.16 47.69 29.36
N VAL A 399 32.40 47.35 29.04
CA VAL A 399 32.79 46.54 27.86
C VAL A 399 31.92 45.28 27.71
N LEU A 400 31.48 44.68 28.81
CA LEU A 400 30.59 43.51 28.86
C LEU A 400 29.27 43.73 28.13
N LEU A 401 28.66 44.94 28.17
CA LEU A 401 27.40 45.21 27.45
C LEU A 401 27.60 45.33 25.94
N ARG A 402 28.77 45.77 25.49
CA ARG A 402 29.14 45.81 24.07
C ARG A 402 29.43 44.43 23.50
N VAL A 403 30.06 43.56 24.30
CA VAL A 403 30.25 42.15 23.94
C VAL A 403 28.95 41.39 23.88
N ALA A 404 28.02 41.59 24.84
CA ALA A 404 26.69 41.00 24.84
C ALA A 404 25.84 41.45 23.64
N ALA A 405 25.92 42.73 23.27
CA ALA A 405 25.24 43.24 22.07
C ALA A 405 25.82 42.67 20.77
N GLY A 406 27.13 42.49 20.69
CA GLY A 406 27.82 41.84 19.58
C GLY A 406 27.45 40.35 19.44
N ALA A 407 27.40 39.62 20.57
CA ALA A 407 26.98 38.23 20.61
C ALA A 407 25.52 38.06 20.21
N ALA A 408 24.63 38.95 20.64
CA ALA A 408 23.23 38.96 20.22
C ALA A 408 23.06 39.26 18.75
N LEU A 409 23.85 40.15 18.15
CA LEU A 409 23.88 40.43 16.71
C LEU A 409 24.37 39.23 15.91
N LEU A 410 25.40 38.49 16.42
CA LEU A 410 25.88 37.26 15.78
C LEU A 410 24.83 36.12 15.86
N ALA A 411 24.10 36.01 16.98
CA ALA A 411 23.02 35.05 17.13
C ALA A 411 21.87 35.35 16.19
N VAL A 412 21.46 36.64 16.01
CA VAL A 412 20.45 37.05 15.03
C VAL A 412 20.94 36.84 13.60
N ALA A 413 22.20 37.13 13.31
CA ALA A 413 22.79 36.84 12.00
C ALA A 413 22.88 35.33 11.72
N GLY A 414 23.10 34.50 12.75
CA GLY A 414 23.04 33.05 12.68
C GLY A 414 21.62 32.55 12.36
N VAL A 415 20.61 33.09 13.01
CA VAL A 415 19.18 32.80 12.73
C VAL A 415 18.78 33.25 11.34
N LEU A 416 19.29 34.40 10.87
CA LEU A 416 19.03 34.89 9.50
C LEU A 416 19.78 34.08 8.42
N ARG A 417 20.96 33.53 8.72
CA ARG A 417 21.72 32.68 7.80
C ARG A 417 21.15 31.26 7.70
N HIS A 418 20.58 30.75 8.77
CA HIS A 418 20.04 29.39 8.81
C HIS A 418 18.51 29.34 8.72
N GLY A 419 17.84 30.42 8.38
CA GLY A 419 16.38 30.52 8.33
C GLY A 419 15.68 29.86 9.54
N PRO A 420 14.48 30.24 9.95
CA PRO A 420 13.83 29.49 11.00
C PRO A 420 13.74 28.03 10.56
N VAL A 421 14.27 27.12 11.37
CA VAL A 421 13.99 25.68 11.29
C VAL A 421 12.50 25.56 11.58
N CYS A 422 11.68 25.77 10.57
CA CYS A 422 10.23 25.76 10.65
C CYS A 422 9.72 24.49 9.98
N GLY A 423 9.55 23.51 10.76
CA GLY A 423 8.78 22.32 10.51
C GLY A 423 8.74 21.54 11.82
N PRO A 424 7.69 20.76 12.08
CA PRO A 424 7.82 19.72 13.06
C PRO A 424 9.06 18.92 12.68
N ASP A 425 9.90 18.59 13.66
CA ASP A 425 11.05 17.72 13.44
C ASP A 425 10.53 16.50 12.71
N THR A 426 10.89 16.35 11.42
CA THR A 426 10.53 15.13 10.68
C THR A 426 11.16 13.94 11.38
N PRO A 427 10.52 12.79 11.41
CA PRO A 427 11.04 11.63 12.08
C PRO A 427 12.43 11.30 11.53
N GLY A 428 13.31 10.90 12.39
CA GLY A 428 14.56 10.31 11.97
C GLY A 428 14.26 8.97 11.29
N MET A 429 14.74 8.79 10.09
CA MET A 429 14.58 7.53 9.35
C MET A 429 15.61 6.53 9.85
N ALA A 430 15.17 5.63 10.72
CA ALA A 430 15.96 4.55 11.32
C ALA A 430 15.36 3.19 10.98
N PRO A 431 16.16 2.11 10.94
CA PRO A 431 15.63 0.76 10.71
C PRO A 431 14.79 0.27 11.89
N TYR A 432 13.87 -0.70 11.64
CA TYR A 432 13.18 -1.42 12.71
C TYR A 432 14.18 -2.10 13.65
N GLY A 433 13.84 -2.17 14.93
CA GLY A 433 14.75 -2.71 15.95
C GLY A 433 15.78 -1.72 16.47
N GLY A 434 15.73 -0.49 16.04
CA GLY A 434 16.64 0.58 16.44
C GLY A 434 17.91 0.60 15.62
N GLY A 435 18.58 1.73 15.65
CA GLY A 435 19.80 1.97 14.88
C GLY A 435 20.02 3.47 14.71
N PRO A 436 21.13 3.86 14.04
CA PRO A 436 21.37 5.27 13.78
C PRO A 436 20.31 5.85 12.85
N VAL A 437 19.84 7.06 13.14
CA VAL A 437 19.00 7.85 12.23
C VAL A 437 19.81 8.17 10.98
N ARG A 438 19.47 7.53 9.86
CA ARG A 438 20.22 7.62 8.61
C ARG A 438 19.86 8.83 7.77
N ALA A 439 18.60 9.24 7.80
CA ALA A 439 18.14 10.39 7.04
C ALA A 439 17.12 11.22 7.81
N VAL A 440 17.02 12.49 7.46
CA VAL A 440 16.04 13.45 8.00
C VAL A 440 15.57 14.34 6.88
N ILE A 441 14.25 14.61 6.81
CA ILE A 441 13.68 15.57 5.87
C ILE A 441 13.67 16.96 6.53
N ARG A 442 14.05 17.99 5.78
CA ARG A 442 14.02 19.38 6.24
C ARG A 442 13.42 20.29 5.17
N ASN A 443 13.12 21.52 5.59
CA ASN A 443 12.63 22.59 4.72
C ASN A 443 11.39 22.21 3.90
N LEU A 444 10.52 21.35 4.48
CA LEU A 444 9.31 20.88 3.83
C LEU A 444 8.39 22.06 3.50
N SER A 445 7.94 22.12 2.26
CA SER A 445 6.96 23.12 1.79
C SER A 445 5.57 22.80 2.36
N PRO A 446 4.62 23.77 2.34
CA PRO A 446 3.21 23.45 2.52
C PRO A 446 2.76 22.39 1.52
N ALA A 447 1.66 21.68 1.86
CA ALA A 447 0.98 20.80 0.93
C ALA A 447 0.59 21.56 -0.35
N GLY A 448 0.71 20.91 -1.48
CA GLY A 448 0.42 21.51 -2.78
C GLY A 448 0.73 20.55 -3.94
N PRO A 449 0.43 21.00 -5.18
CA PRO A 449 0.61 20.17 -6.38
C PRO A 449 2.05 19.70 -6.62
N GLU A 450 3.01 20.38 -6.04
CA GLU A 450 4.42 20.02 -5.96
C GLU A 450 4.92 20.39 -4.56
N MET A 451 5.43 19.43 -3.83
CA MET A 451 6.09 19.67 -2.55
C MET A 451 7.60 19.73 -2.74
N ARG A 452 8.26 20.54 -1.89
CA ARG A 452 9.72 20.71 -1.88
C ARG A 452 10.27 20.42 -0.51
N PHE A 453 11.42 19.77 -0.47
CA PHE A 453 12.12 19.44 0.78
C PHE A 453 13.60 19.15 0.53
N ASP A 454 14.36 19.09 1.60
CA ASP A 454 15.73 18.62 1.59
C ASP A 454 15.81 17.26 2.29
N VAL A 455 16.63 16.37 1.77
CA VAL A 455 16.96 15.09 2.39
C VAL A 455 18.39 15.19 2.91
N LEU A 456 18.58 15.11 4.21
CA LEU A 456 19.90 15.01 4.84
C LEU A 456 20.19 13.55 5.15
N VAL A 457 21.29 13.01 4.64
CA VAL A 457 21.72 11.63 4.88
C VAL A 457 23.01 11.65 5.68
N ALA A 458 23.08 10.82 6.72
CA ALA A 458 24.25 10.69 7.56
C ALA A 458 25.43 10.07 6.81
N PRO A 459 26.62 10.65 6.84
CA PRO A 459 27.79 10.02 6.26
C PRO A 459 28.21 8.79 7.09
N GLY A 460 28.58 7.70 6.44
CA GLY A 460 29.42 6.63 6.96
C GLY A 460 29.04 5.96 8.29
N GLY A 461 27.75 5.86 8.66
CA GLY A 461 27.33 5.20 9.91
C GLY A 461 27.11 6.11 11.11
N GLU A 462 27.30 7.41 10.97
CA GLU A 462 26.91 8.40 11.97
C GLU A 462 25.39 8.50 12.09
N SER A 463 24.91 9.00 13.23
CA SER A 463 23.49 9.27 13.47
C SER A 463 23.20 10.76 13.36
N LEU A 464 22.15 11.12 12.62
CA LEU A 464 21.64 12.49 12.61
C LEU A 464 20.78 12.75 13.86
N PRO A 465 20.75 14.01 14.37
CA PRO A 465 19.79 14.37 15.40
C PRO A 465 18.36 14.33 14.81
N GLY A 466 17.56 13.41 15.29
CA GLY A 466 16.15 13.20 14.94
C GLY A 466 15.46 12.41 16.03
N LYS A 467 14.13 12.50 16.12
CA LYS A 467 13.34 11.57 16.93
C LYS A 467 13.25 10.26 16.16
N SER A 468 13.51 9.12 16.81
CA SER A 468 13.12 7.82 16.27
C SER A 468 11.61 7.79 16.10
N PRO A 469 11.11 7.15 15.05
CA PRO A 469 9.68 6.99 14.81
C PRO A 469 8.98 6.23 15.93
#